data_bc992c90456a66ad0a334a584d72fc1f
#
_entry.id   bc992c90456a66ad0a334a584d72fc1f
#
_cell.length_a   1.000
_cell.length_b   1.000
_cell.length_c   1.000
_cell.angle_alpha   90.00
_cell.angle_beta   90.00
_cell.angle_gamma   90.00
#
_symmetry.space_group_name_H-M   'P 1'
#
loop_
_entity.id
_entity.type
_entity.pdbx_description
1 polymer ?
#
loop_
_entity_poly.entity_id
_entity_poly.type
_entity_poly.pdbx_seq_one_letter_code
_entity_poly.pdbx_strand_id
1 'polypeptide(L)'
;MSRDSLLADAVEHFAKNGIGDASLRTIAAAIGTSHRMLIYHFGSREGLLAEVVRTVEQQQRDLLASLGTGSVAEQAEEFWRRVTEAALIYGPLFFELSAHAMQDKPHTEALKADLINVWLPPLTDLCIRAGIPRDQAPAYARLGLAASRGLLFDLLLTGDHQGVDEASALLNRLFALP
;
A
#
# COMPACT_ATOMS: atom_id res chain seq x y z
N MET A 1 -24.00 -10.57 7.22
CA MET A 1 -22.96 -9.71 6.61
C MET A 1 -21.96 -10.61 5.92
N SER A 2 -21.62 -10.29 4.67
CA SER A 2 -20.61 -11.05 3.92
C SER A 2 -19.20 -10.70 4.40
N ARG A 3 -18.20 -11.53 4.06
CA ARG A 3 -16.79 -11.25 4.35
C ARG A 3 -16.35 -9.90 3.75
N ASP A 4 -16.74 -9.65 2.52
CA ASP A 4 -16.35 -8.43 1.79
C ASP A 4 -16.99 -7.17 2.37
N SER A 5 -18.27 -7.25 2.82
CA SER A 5 -18.91 -6.15 3.52
C SER A 5 -18.19 -5.83 4.83
N LEU A 6 -17.87 -6.85 5.63
CA LEU A 6 -17.14 -6.65 6.89
C LEU A 6 -15.74 -6.07 6.67
N LEU A 7 -15.05 -6.48 5.60
CA LEU A 7 -13.75 -5.94 5.24
C LEU A 7 -13.85 -4.48 4.81
N ALA A 8 -14.84 -4.13 3.99
CA ALA A 8 -15.09 -2.75 3.59
C ALA A 8 -15.39 -1.84 4.80
N ASP A 9 -16.26 -2.31 5.72
CA ASP A 9 -16.59 -1.58 6.94
C ASP A 9 -15.34 -1.40 7.85
N ALA A 10 -14.45 -2.40 7.91
CA ALA A 10 -13.21 -2.30 8.67
C ALA A 10 -12.23 -1.30 8.01
N VAL A 11 -12.06 -1.32 6.70
CA VAL A 11 -11.22 -0.36 5.96
C VAL A 11 -11.74 1.07 6.19
N GLU A 12 -13.04 1.30 6.06
CA GLU A 12 -13.65 2.61 6.30
C GLU A 12 -13.49 3.06 7.77
N HIS A 13 -13.68 2.14 8.72
CA HIS A 13 -13.47 2.43 10.14
C HIS A 13 -12.03 2.89 10.42
N PHE A 14 -11.04 2.17 9.89
CA PHE A 14 -9.63 2.52 10.09
C PHE A 14 -9.22 3.81 9.35
N ALA A 15 -9.81 4.09 8.19
CA ALA A 15 -9.60 5.35 7.49
C ALA A 15 -10.02 6.56 8.33
N LYS A 16 -11.11 6.44 9.11
CA LYS A 16 -11.65 7.52 9.94
C LYS A 16 -10.99 7.64 11.32
N ASN A 17 -10.62 6.52 11.93
CA ASN A 17 -10.24 6.45 13.34
C ASN A 17 -8.77 6.06 13.57
N GLY A 18 -8.04 5.74 12.50
CA GLY A 18 -6.72 5.11 12.61
C GLY A 18 -6.84 3.64 13.06
N ILE A 19 -5.71 2.95 13.09
CA ILE A 19 -5.68 1.50 13.38
C ILE A 19 -5.56 1.24 14.89
N GLY A 20 -4.69 1.96 15.58
CA GLY A 20 -4.48 1.86 17.02
C GLY A 20 -4.34 0.42 17.56
N ASP A 21 -4.38 0.28 18.87
CA ASP A 21 -4.29 -1.02 19.57
C ASP A 21 -5.66 -1.65 19.85
N ALA A 22 -6.71 -1.26 19.09
CA ALA A 22 -8.05 -1.76 19.33
C ALA A 22 -8.12 -3.29 19.22
N SER A 23 -8.73 -3.94 20.21
CA SER A 23 -8.97 -5.38 20.17
C SER A 23 -9.96 -5.75 19.05
N LEU A 24 -9.91 -7.00 18.58
CA LEU A 24 -10.88 -7.49 17.58
C LEU A 24 -12.35 -7.33 18.08
N ARG A 25 -12.58 -7.41 19.38
CA ARG A 25 -13.91 -7.17 19.97
C ARG A 25 -14.34 -5.72 19.87
N THR A 26 -13.41 -4.79 20.11
CA THR A 26 -13.64 -3.34 19.95
C THR A 26 -13.93 -2.99 18.51
N ILE A 27 -13.12 -3.53 17.57
CA ILE A 27 -13.34 -3.36 16.14
C ILE A 27 -14.71 -3.89 15.72
N ALA A 28 -15.08 -5.09 16.16
CA ALA A 28 -16.39 -5.69 15.85
C ALA A 28 -17.54 -4.80 16.29
N ALA A 29 -17.49 -4.27 17.51
CA ALA A 29 -18.52 -3.37 18.04
C ALA A 29 -18.60 -2.07 17.19
N ALA A 30 -17.45 -1.52 16.81
CA ALA A 30 -17.37 -0.28 16.05
C ALA A 30 -17.96 -0.39 14.63
N ILE A 31 -17.81 -1.56 13.97
CA ILE A 31 -18.36 -1.81 12.62
C ILE A 31 -19.70 -2.55 12.66
N GLY A 32 -20.37 -2.61 13.80
CA GLY A 32 -21.74 -3.15 13.93
C GLY A 32 -21.85 -4.66 13.75
N THR A 33 -20.80 -5.43 14.09
CA THR A 33 -20.78 -6.89 13.98
C THR A 33 -20.38 -7.56 15.29
N SER A 34 -20.38 -8.90 15.31
CA SER A 34 -19.93 -9.66 16.48
C SER A 34 -18.46 -10.10 16.33
N HIS A 35 -17.76 -10.18 17.47
CA HIS A 35 -16.41 -10.75 17.54
C HIS A 35 -16.34 -12.14 16.88
N ARG A 36 -17.39 -12.98 17.06
CA ARG A 36 -17.48 -14.31 16.47
C ARG A 36 -17.48 -14.26 14.95
N MET A 37 -18.14 -13.26 14.33
CA MET A 37 -18.17 -13.10 12.88
C MET A 37 -16.80 -12.70 12.34
N LEU A 38 -16.06 -11.82 13.03
CA LEU A 38 -14.72 -11.47 12.62
C LEU A 38 -13.76 -12.65 12.75
N ILE A 39 -13.82 -13.44 13.83
CA ILE A 39 -13.05 -14.67 13.98
C ILE A 39 -13.38 -15.67 12.86
N TYR A 40 -14.66 -15.84 12.55
CA TYR A 40 -15.11 -16.77 11.50
C TYR A 40 -14.54 -16.41 10.13
N HIS A 41 -14.52 -15.13 9.75
CA HIS A 41 -14.08 -14.68 8.42
C HIS A 41 -12.58 -14.41 8.31
N PHE A 42 -11.93 -14.00 9.39
CA PHE A 42 -10.54 -13.51 9.35
C PHE A 42 -9.58 -14.26 10.30
N GLY A 43 -10.10 -15.15 11.12
CA GLY A 43 -9.32 -15.99 12.04
C GLY A 43 -8.80 -15.26 13.28
N SER A 44 -8.19 -14.09 13.10
CA SER A 44 -7.59 -13.31 14.19
C SER A 44 -7.65 -11.81 13.87
N ARG A 45 -7.23 -10.97 14.84
CA ARG A 45 -7.02 -9.54 14.63
C ARG A 45 -5.98 -9.31 13.52
N GLU A 46 -4.87 -9.99 13.61
CA GLU A 46 -3.77 -9.90 12.64
C GLU A 46 -4.21 -10.35 11.25
N GLY A 47 -5.05 -11.38 11.16
CA GLY A 47 -5.66 -11.82 9.90
C GLY A 47 -6.56 -10.76 9.28
N LEU A 48 -7.41 -10.09 10.08
CA LEU A 48 -8.21 -8.95 9.60
C LEU A 48 -7.32 -7.82 9.12
N LEU A 49 -6.29 -7.45 9.88
CA LEU A 49 -5.38 -6.36 9.54
C LEU A 49 -4.57 -6.66 8.26
N ALA A 50 -4.16 -7.91 8.06
CA ALA A 50 -3.50 -8.33 6.82
C ALA A 50 -4.43 -8.16 5.60
N GLU A 51 -5.70 -8.49 5.72
CA GLU A 51 -6.68 -8.29 4.64
C GLU A 51 -6.98 -6.80 4.40
N VAL A 52 -6.99 -5.98 5.44
CA VAL A 52 -7.10 -4.50 5.30
C VAL A 52 -5.93 -3.96 4.47
N VAL A 53 -4.69 -4.33 4.81
CA VAL A 53 -3.51 -3.89 4.04
C VAL A 53 -3.57 -4.39 2.59
N ARG A 54 -3.95 -5.65 2.36
CA ARG A 54 -4.13 -6.18 0.99
C ARG A 54 -5.16 -5.38 0.20
N THR A 55 -6.26 -4.98 0.84
CA THR A 55 -7.29 -4.16 0.20
C THR A 55 -6.77 -2.77 -0.16
N VAL A 56 -6.04 -2.11 0.74
CA VAL A 56 -5.44 -0.80 0.48
C VAL A 56 -4.40 -0.89 -0.64
N GLU A 57 -3.53 -1.89 -0.62
CA GLU A 57 -2.55 -2.16 -1.69
C GLU A 57 -3.24 -2.40 -3.05
N GLN A 58 -4.38 -3.12 -3.07
CA GLN A 58 -5.16 -3.30 -4.30
C GLN A 58 -5.75 -1.99 -4.80
N GLN A 59 -6.34 -1.19 -3.91
CA GLN A 59 -6.89 0.13 -4.26
C GLN A 59 -5.82 1.05 -4.85
N GLN A 60 -4.60 1.01 -4.34
CA GLN A 60 -3.48 1.78 -4.90
C GLN A 60 -3.06 1.28 -6.29
N ARG A 61 -3.08 -0.04 -6.54
CA ARG A 61 -2.83 -0.59 -7.88
C ARG A 61 -3.93 -0.19 -8.87
N ASP A 62 -5.19 -0.24 -8.43
CA ASP A 62 -6.33 0.19 -9.25
C ASP A 62 -6.24 1.68 -9.57
N LEU A 63 -5.82 2.48 -8.58
CA LEU A 63 -5.52 3.90 -8.79
C LEU A 63 -4.43 4.07 -9.85
N LEU A 64 -3.28 3.41 -9.73
CA LEU A 64 -2.20 3.48 -10.71
C LEU A 64 -2.69 3.11 -12.12
N ALA A 65 -3.52 2.07 -12.25
CA ALA A 65 -4.11 1.65 -13.51
C ALA A 65 -5.12 2.66 -14.08
N SER A 66 -5.78 3.44 -13.21
CA SER A 66 -6.79 4.45 -13.59
C SER A 66 -6.20 5.82 -13.90
N LEU A 67 -4.94 6.08 -13.55
CA LEU A 67 -4.26 7.33 -13.87
C LEU A 67 -4.15 7.49 -15.38
N GLY A 68 -4.92 8.43 -15.90
CA GLY A 68 -5.34 8.56 -17.28
C GLY A 68 -4.25 8.87 -18.32
N THR A 69 -4.52 9.84 -19.23
CA THR A 69 -3.78 10.07 -20.47
C THR A 69 -2.69 11.15 -20.35
N GLY A 70 -2.32 11.60 -19.16
CA GLY A 70 -1.24 12.55 -18.92
C GLY A 70 0.15 11.95 -19.17
N SER A 71 1.17 12.80 -19.15
CA SER A 71 2.57 12.32 -19.19
C SER A 71 2.85 11.35 -18.02
N VAL A 72 3.83 10.47 -18.19
CA VAL A 72 4.22 9.54 -17.13
C VAL A 72 4.64 10.29 -15.85
N ALA A 73 5.27 11.47 -16.00
CA ALA A 73 5.66 12.31 -14.87
C ALA A 73 4.45 12.82 -14.08
N GLU A 74 3.41 13.33 -14.77
CA GLU A 74 2.17 13.77 -14.12
C GLU A 74 1.44 12.61 -13.43
N GLN A 75 1.41 11.43 -14.05
CA GLN A 75 0.85 10.23 -13.46
C GLN A 75 1.62 9.81 -12.18
N ALA A 76 2.95 9.86 -12.21
CA ALA A 76 3.79 9.52 -11.07
C ALA A 76 3.60 10.51 -9.90
N GLU A 77 3.48 11.81 -10.18
CA GLU A 77 3.24 12.85 -9.18
C GLU A 77 1.86 12.69 -8.51
N GLU A 78 0.80 12.52 -9.29
CA GLU A 78 -0.55 12.29 -8.76
C GLU A 78 -0.63 10.99 -7.96
N PHE A 79 0.02 9.93 -8.46
CA PHE A 79 0.11 8.66 -7.74
C PHE A 79 0.83 8.84 -6.39
N TRP A 80 1.97 9.52 -6.39
CA TRP A 80 2.73 9.79 -5.17
C TRP A 80 1.89 10.52 -4.13
N ARG A 81 1.22 11.59 -4.52
CA ARG A 81 0.34 12.36 -3.64
C ARG A 81 -0.73 11.48 -2.98
N ARG A 82 -1.42 10.64 -3.76
CA ARG A 82 -2.48 9.76 -3.26
C ARG A 82 -1.93 8.65 -2.34
N VAL A 83 -0.81 8.07 -2.71
CA VAL A 83 -0.16 7.03 -1.90
C VAL A 83 0.32 7.60 -0.58
N THR A 84 0.86 8.82 -0.57
CA THR A 84 1.29 9.52 0.65
C THR A 84 0.12 9.77 1.60
N GLU A 85 -1.02 10.24 1.10
CA GLU A 85 -2.24 10.42 1.91
C GLU A 85 -2.69 9.09 2.57
N ALA A 86 -2.71 8.00 1.81
CA ALA A 86 -3.04 6.69 2.35
C ALA A 86 -1.99 6.17 3.33
N ALA A 87 -0.71 6.45 3.10
CA ALA A 87 0.39 6.01 3.95
C ALA A 87 0.34 6.64 5.34
N LEU A 88 -0.14 7.86 5.49
CA LEU A 88 -0.32 8.49 6.81
C LEU A 88 -1.32 7.72 7.69
N ILE A 89 -2.24 6.98 7.10
CA ILE A 89 -3.25 6.19 7.81
C ILE A 89 -2.79 4.74 7.99
N TYR A 90 -2.40 4.10 6.88
CA TYR A 90 -2.15 2.65 6.83
C TYR A 90 -0.67 2.27 6.84
N GLY A 91 0.24 3.24 6.66
CA GLY A 91 1.66 2.99 6.54
C GLY A 91 2.28 2.30 7.75
N PRO A 92 2.00 2.73 9.01
CA PRO A 92 2.53 2.03 10.18
C PRO A 92 2.14 0.55 10.19
N LEU A 93 0.87 0.24 9.87
CA LEU A 93 0.41 -1.15 9.76
C LEU A 93 1.05 -1.89 8.60
N PHE A 94 1.21 -1.24 7.44
CA PHE A 94 1.89 -1.82 6.29
C PHE A 94 3.32 -2.27 6.66
N PHE A 95 4.09 -1.43 7.34
CA PHE A 95 5.45 -1.75 7.75
C PHE A 95 5.50 -2.82 8.86
N GLU A 96 4.58 -2.78 9.83
CA GLU A 96 4.42 -3.82 10.85
C GLU A 96 4.17 -5.20 10.21
N LEU A 97 3.18 -5.28 9.32
CA LEU A 97 2.84 -6.53 8.64
C LEU A 97 3.91 -6.97 7.63
N SER A 98 4.64 -6.01 7.03
CA SER A 98 5.82 -6.34 6.20
C SER A 98 6.92 -7.00 7.05
N ALA A 99 7.15 -6.50 8.26
CA ALA A 99 8.09 -7.14 9.20
C ALA A 99 7.61 -8.54 9.61
N HIS A 100 6.31 -8.73 9.86
CA HIS A 100 5.73 -10.05 10.12
C HIS A 100 5.87 -10.99 8.90
N ALA A 101 5.68 -10.48 7.68
CA ALA A 101 5.87 -11.27 6.45
C ALA A 101 7.33 -11.72 6.25
N MET A 102 8.30 -10.89 6.61
CA MET A 102 9.72 -11.25 6.60
C MET A 102 10.06 -12.32 7.66
N GLN A 103 9.26 -12.43 8.72
CA GLN A 103 9.38 -13.45 9.77
C GLN A 103 8.52 -14.71 9.51
N ASP A 104 7.93 -14.83 8.34
CA ASP A 104 7.07 -15.95 7.95
C ASP A 104 5.87 -16.19 8.90
N LYS A 105 5.28 -15.11 9.45
CA LYS A 105 4.10 -15.24 10.32
C LYS A 105 2.90 -15.73 9.50
N PRO A 106 2.15 -16.77 9.97
CA PRO A 106 1.10 -17.43 9.16
C PRO A 106 0.02 -16.49 8.62
N HIS A 107 -0.36 -15.47 9.38
CA HIS A 107 -1.39 -14.50 8.97
C HIS A 107 -0.96 -13.58 7.81
N THR A 108 0.31 -13.59 7.42
CA THR A 108 0.86 -12.76 6.33
C THR A 108 1.21 -13.54 5.07
N GLU A 109 0.90 -14.82 4.99
CA GLU A 109 1.27 -15.66 3.85
C GLU A 109 0.72 -15.10 2.52
N ALA A 110 -0.57 -14.78 2.47
CA ALA A 110 -1.18 -14.18 1.29
C ALA A 110 -0.65 -12.77 1.02
N LEU A 111 -0.45 -11.96 2.06
CA LEU A 111 0.10 -10.62 1.95
C LEU A 111 1.53 -10.64 1.40
N LYS A 112 2.37 -11.58 1.85
CA LYS A 112 3.77 -11.72 1.41
C LYS A 112 3.88 -11.89 -0.10
N ALA A 113 2.98 -12.68 -0.71
CA ALA A 113 2.94 -12.86 -2.16
C ALA A 113 2.61 -11.54 -2.89
N ASP A 114 1.76 -10.71 -2.31
CA ASP A 114 1.22 -9.50 -2.92
C ASP A 114 2.13 -8.26 -2.73
N LEU A 115 2.98 -8.24 -1.70
CA LEU A 115 3.77 -7.05 -1.35
C LEU A 115 4.69 -6.54 -2.46
N ILE A 116 5.29 -7.41 -3.25
CA ILE A 116 6.25 -7.04 -4.30
C ILE A 116 5.77 -7.50 -5.68
N ASN A 117 5.44 -8.80 -5.81
CA ASN A 117 5.32 -9.43 -7.12
C ASN A 117 4.16 -8.87 -7.97
N VAL A 118 3.05 -8.49 -7.34
CA VAL A 118 1.89 -7.92 -8.06
C VAL A 118 2.11 -6.47 -8.51
N TRP A 119 3.08 -5.77 -7.92
CA TRP A 119 3.43 -4.41 -8.31
C TRP A 119 4.37 -4.34 -9.52
N LEU A 120 5.23 -5.35 -9.69
CA LEU A 120 6.28 -5.30 -10.71
C LEU A 120 5.74 -5.22 -12.14
N PRO A 121 4.72 -6.00 -12.55
CA PRO A 121 4.20 -5.91 -13.92
C PRO A 121 3.68 -4.51 -14.28
N PRO A 122 2.73 -3.89 -13.55
CA PRO A 122 2.22 -2.57 -13.92
C PRO A 122 3.28 -1.48 -13.84
N LEU A 123 4.23 -1.55 -12.91
CA LEU A 123 5.35 -0.60 -12.85
C LEU A 123 6.35 -0.82 -13.99
N THR A 124 6.59 -2.05 -14.41
CA THR A 124 7.42 -2.34 -15.60
C THR A 124 6.79 -1.74 -16.85
N ASP A 125 5.49 -1.89 -17.03
CA ASP A 125 4.78 -1.29 -18.16
C ASP A 125 4.82 0.25 -18.12
N LEU A 126 4.74 0.84 -16.93
CA LEU A 126 4.91 2.29 -16.73
C LEU A 126 6.32 2.73 -17.15
N CYS A 127 7.36 2.03 -16.72
CA CYS A 127 8.74 2.30 -17.11
C CYS A 127 8.95 2.23 -18.63
N ILE A 128 8.37 1.22 -19.30
CA ILE A 128 8.43 1.09 -20.76
C ILE A 128 7.75 2.28 -21.45
N ARG A 129 6.59 2.71 -20.95
CA ARG A 129 5.89 3.91 -21.47
C ARG A 129 6.68 5.20 -21.24
N ALA A 130 7.48 5.26 -20.16
CA ALA A 130 8.42 6.35 -19.90
C ALA A 130 9.66 6.36 -20.80
N GLY A 131 9.81 5.37 -21.70
CA GLY A 131 10.94 5.28 -22.63
C GLY A 131 12.11 4.42 -22.13
N ILE A 132 12.00 3.79 -20.97
CA ILE A 132 13.05 2.89 -20.46
C ILE A 132 13.10 1.62 -21.33
N PRO A 133 14.30 1.19 -21.75
CA PRO A 133 14.46 -0.03 -22.54
C PRO A 133 13.83 -1.25 -21.88
N ARG A 134 13.17 -2.12 -22.67
CA ARG A 134 12.41 -3.27 -22.17
C ARG A 134 13.23 -4.23 -21.31
N ASP A 135 14.50 -4.41 -21.62
CA ASP A 135 15.43 -5.25 -20.86
C ASP A 135 15.82 -4.66 -19.50
N GLN A 136 15.72 -3.33 -19.34
CA GLN A 136 16.03 -2.61 -18.10
C GLN A 136 14.79 -2.31 -17.25
N ALA A 137 13.62 -2.19 -17.87
CA ALA A 137 12.38 -1.76 -17.23
C ALA A 137 12.02 -2.55 -15.95
N PRO A 138 12.20 -3.88 -15.84
CA PRO A 138 11.95 -4.61 -14.59
C PRO A 138 12.84 -4.18 -13.42
N ALA A 139 14.10 -3.83 -13.70
CA ALA A 139 15.02 -3.35 -12.66
C ALA A 139 14.63 -1.93 -12.19
N TYR A 140 14.27 -1.05 -13.12
CA TYR A 140 13.74 0.28 -12.80
C TYR A 140 12.44 0.22 -11.99
N ALA A 141 11.50 -0.66 -12.38
CA ALA A 141 10.27 -0.88 -11.65
C ALA A 141 10.52 -1.31 -10.18
N ARG A 142 11.44 -2.24 -9.99
CA ARG A 142 11.83 -2.71 -8.65
C ARG A 142 12.52 -1.62 -7.83
N LEU A 143 13.42 -0.85 -8.45
CA LEU A 143 14.12 0.26 -7.80
C LEU A 143 13.13 1.36 -7.41
N GLY A 144 12.20 1.73 -8.31
CA GLY A 144 11.16 2.73 -8.04
C GLY A 144 10.25 2.31 -6.89
N LEU A 145 9.79 1.07 -6.89
CA LEU A 145 8.98 0.53 -5.78
C LEU A 145 9.73 0.55 -4.44
N ALA A 146 11.00 0.15 -4.44
CA ALA A 146 11.83 0.13 -3.23
C ALA A 146 12.10 1.55 -2.72
N ALA A 147 12.45 2.48 -3.61
CA ALA A 147 12.69 3.87 -3.26
C ALA A 147 11.44 4.55 -2.72
N SER A 148 10.29 4.40 -3.39
CA SER A 148 9.01 4.97 -2.93
C SER A 148 8.64 4.47 -1.54
N ARG A 149 8.80 3.18 -1.25
CA ARG A 149 8.56 2.62 0.09
C ARG A 149 9.55 3.14 1.12
N GLY A 150 10.81 3.32 0.75
CA GLY A 150 11.81 3.94 1.61
C GLY A 150 11.45 5.38 1.97
N LEU A 151 10.98 6.17 1.00
CA LEU A 151 10.51 7.54 1.22
C LEU A 151 9.25 7.59 2.10
N LEU A 152 8.31 6.65 1.94
CA LEU A 152 7.15 6.56 2.83
C LEU A 152 7.55 6.17 4.25
N PHE A 153 8.52 5.29 4.42
CA PHE A 153 9.09 4.95 5.73
C PHE A 153 9.73 6.18 6.40
N ASP A 154 10.53 6.94 5.65
CA ASP A 154 11.15 8.18 6.11
C ASP A 154 10.08 9.19 6.55
N LEU A 155 9.07 9.44 5.71
CA LEU A 155 7.95 10.32 6.03
C LEU A 155 7.27 9.95 7.35
N LEU A 156 6.99 8.66 7.57
CA LEU A 156 6.30 8.18 8.77
C LEU A 156 7.16 8.32 10.03
N LEU A 157 8.47 8.29 9.91
CA LEU A 157 9.40 8.45 11.03
C LEU A 157 9.68 9.91 11.35
N THR A 158 9.84 10.75 10.33
CA THR A 158 10.35 12.12 10.48
C THR A 158 9.24 13.18 10.44
N GLY A 159 8.14 12.90 9.71
CA GLY A 159 7.12 13.88 9.38
C GLY A 159 7.60 14.96 8.38
N ASP A 160 8.77 14.79 7.76
CA ASP A 160 9.34 15.74 6.80
C ASP A 160 8.73 15.56 5.40
N HIS A 161 7.53 16.11 5.22
CA HIS A 161 6.83 16.11 3.93
C HIS A 161 7.66 16.78 2.83
N GLN A 162 8.27 17.94 3.12
CA GLN A 162 9.00 18.69 2.11
C GLN A 162 10.21 17.90 1.59
N GLY A 163 11.06 17.38 2.48
CA GLY A 163 12.26 16.64 2.09
C GLY A 163 11.92 15.36 1.33
N VAL A 164 10.85 14.67 1.73
CA VAL A 164 10.39 13.45 1.07
C VAL A 164 9.79 13.75 -0.32
N ASP A 165 9.03 14.82 -0.47
CA ASP A 165 8.48 15.24 -1.78
C ASP A 165 9.60 15.68 -2.74
N GLU A 166 10.60 16.43 -2.25
CA GLU A 166 11.79 16.80 -3.04
C GLU A 166 12.56 15.55 -3.52
N ALA A 167 12.72 14.55 -2.65
CA ALA A 167 13.38 13.29 -2.98
C ALA A 167 12.57 12.47 -4.00
N SER A 168 11.24 12.43 -3.87
CA SER A 168 10.34 11.79 -4.83
C SER A 168 10.42 12.46 -6.20
N ALA A 169 10.41 13.79 -6.24
CA ALA A 169 10.57 14.55 -7.48
C ALA A 169 11.94 14.29 -8.14
N LEU A 170 13.00 14.15 -7.35
CA LEU A 170 14.32 13.77 -7.86
C LEU A 170 14.30 12.36 -8.47
N LEU A 171 13.70 11.39 -7.77
CA LEU A 171 13.55 10.02 -8.28
C LEU A 171 12.82 10.01 -9.63
N ASN A 172 11.73 10.74 -9.76
CA ASN A 172 10.98 10.86 -11.01
C ASN A 172 11.84 11.44 -12.14
N ARG A 173 12.65 12.47 -11.86
CA ARG A 173 13.59 13.01 -12.86
C ARG A 173 14.67 12.01 -13.27
N LEU A 174 15.18 11.21 -12.35
CA LEU A 174 16.18 10.17 -12.65
C LEU A 174 15.60 9.05 -13.53
N PHE A 175 14.29 8.80 -13.41
CA PHE A 175 13.61 7.79 -14.24
C PHE A 175 13.12 8.34 -15.60
N ALA A 176 13.02 9.66 -15.73
CA ALA A 176 12.67 10.34 -16.98
C ALA A 176 13.89 10.64 -17.87
N LEU A 177 15.05 9.98 -17.64
CA LEU A 177 16.24 10.18 -18.47
C LEU A 177 15.96 9.72 -19.91
N PRO A 178 16.46 10.47 -20.93
CA PRO A 178 16.23 10.22 -22.35
C PRO A 178 16.85 8.93 -22.85
#